data_6ddae0d419fa12c3cd358b94291690c0
#
_entry.id   6ddae0d419fa12c3cd358b94291690c0
#
_cell.length_a   1.000
_cell.length_b   1.000
_cell.length_c   1.000
_cell.angle_alpha   90.00
_cell.angle_beta   90.00
_cell.angle_gamma   90.00
#
_symmetry.space_group_name_H-M   'P 1'
#
loop_
_entity.id
_entity.type
_entity.pdbx_description
1 polymer ?
#
loop_
_entity_poly.entity_id
_entity_poly.type
_entity_poly.pdbx_seq_one_letter_code
_entity_poly.pdbx_strand_id
1 'polypeptide(L)'
;GIIGMSGAGKSTLVRCINMLERPTEGEVVIDGKNIATLSQKQLREERRHITMIFQGFNLLMQRNCLKNVCFPLELAGVKKAEAEARAKELLELVGLGDKLKSYPAQLSGGQQQRVAIARALATHPKILLCDEATSALDPQTTQSILSLIRDIHDRLGITVIIITHQMSVVEQICTRVAILDNGTVAEEGAVSEVFSAPQSQAAKRLVYPDGYDTAAAVSGDETVIRVVFNGAGATQTPLIAQMAMEQNIAASILSASTRSIGDKAYGNMLLGIPGGKQQAAKAIAYLSQMPNILVEEVQPHAE
;
A
#
# COMPACT_ATOMS: atom_id res chain seq x y z
N GLY A 1 1.50 1.32 5.32
CA GLY A 1 1.01 0.23 4.47
C GLY A 1 1.35 -1.14 5.01
N ILE A 2 0.45 -2.09 4.89
CA ILE A 2 0.72 -3.51 5.13
C ILE A 2 0.44 -4.25 3.82
N ILE A 3 1.49 -4.84 3.24
CA ILE A 3 1.42 -5.49 1.93
C ILE A 3 1.94 -6.93 2.02
N GLY A 4 1.56 -7.77 1.08
CA GLY A 4 2.01 -9.17 0.98
C GLY A 4 1.15 -9.94 0.00
N MET A 5 1.60 -11.12 -0.39
CA MET A 5 0.85 -12.01 -1.28
C MET A 5 -0.48 -12.46 -0.65
N SER A 6 -1.37 -13.01 -1.48
CA SER A 6 -2.61 -13.62 -0.97
C SER A 6 -2.26 -14.72 0.04
N GLY A 7 -3.00 -14.77 1.14
CA GLY A 7 -2.72 -15.74 2.22
C GLY A 7 -1.60 -15.35 3.20
N ALA A 8 -0.89 -14.25 3.02
CA ALA A 8 0.21 -13.83 3.91
C ALA A 8 -0.22 -13.44 5.34
N GLY A 9 -1.52 -13.46 5.67
CA GLY A 9 -2.02 -13.13 7.01
C GLY A 9 -2.43 -11.67 7.24
N LYS A 10 -2.44 -10.82 6.20
CA LYS A 10 -2.74 -9.38 6.31
C LYS A 10 -4.07 -9.07 6.97
N SER A 11 -5.17 -9.68 6.50
CA SER A 11 -6.51 -9.46 7.06
C SER A 11 -6.64 -10.01 8.48
N THR A 12 -5.96 -11.10 8.81
CA THR A 12 -5.88 -11.61 10.18
C THR A 12 -5.19 -10.61 11.09
N LEU A 13 -4.04 -10.08 10.68
CA LEU A 13 -3.31 -9.07 11.45
C LEU A 13 -4.18 -7.83 11.74
N VAL A 14 -4.87 -7.28 10.73
CA VAL A 14 -5.72 -6.10 10.96
C VAL A 14 -6.91 -6.39 11.86
N ARG A 15 -7.47 -7.61 11.79
CA ARG A 15 -8.53 -8.03 12.71
C ARG A 15 -8.02 -8.19 14.15
N CYS A 16 -6.77 -8.60 14.33
CA CYS A 16 -6.11 -8.60 15.63
C CYS A 16 -5.88 -7.16 16.15
N ILE A 17 -5.43 -6.23 15.29
CA ILE A 17 -5.28 -4.81 15.66
C ILE A 17 -6.59 -4.22 16.17
N ASN A 18 -7.72 -4.56 15.55
CA ASN A 18 -9.06 -4.11 15.99
C ASN A 18 -9.72 -5.06 17.00
N MET A 19 -9.02 -6.09 17.48
CA MET A 19 -9.54 -7.12 18.39
C MET A 19 -10.82 -7.81 17.89
N LEU A 20 -11.11 -7.81 16.58
CA LEU A 20 -12.14 -8.65 15.98
C LEU A 20 -11.75 -10.12 16.08
N GLU A 21 -10.47 -10.39 16.01
CA GLU A 21 -9.84 -11.66 16.37
C GLU A 21 -8.85 -11.40 17.51
N ARG A 22 -8.82 -12.28 18.53
CA ARG A 22 -7.85 -12.15 19.61
C ARG A 22 -6.58 -12.91 19.24
N PRO A 23 -5.39 -12.29 19.36
CA PRO A 23 -4.15 -13.00 19.18
C PRO A 23 -4.05 -14.12 20.24
N THR A 24 -3.52 -15.27 19.85
CA THR A 24 -3.28 -16.40 20.75
C THR A 24 -2.18 -16.06 21.76
N GLU A 25 -1.14 -15.34 21.27
CA GLU A 25 0.00 -14.89 22.06
C GLU A 25 0.36 -13.45 21.65
N GLY A 26 1.14 -12.78 22.50
CA GLY A 26 1.56 -11.41 22.26
C GLY A 26 0.52 -10.38 22.74
N GLU A 27 0.75 -9.13 22.36
CA GLU A 27 -0.05 -8.00 22.80
C GLU A 27 -0.31 -7.00 21.65
N VAL A 28 -1.38 -6.24 21.79
CA VAL A 28 -1.69 -5.10 20.90
C VAL A 28 -1.72 -3.84 21.75
N VAL A 29 -0.70 -3.00 21.60
CA VAL A 29 -0.54 -1.77 22.38
C VAL A 29 -0.90 -0.57 21.53
N ILE A 30 -1.89 0.22 21.98
CA ILE A 30 -2.32 1.47 21.35
C ILE A 30 -2.30 2.57 22.39
N ASP A 31 -1.61 3.66 22.12
CA ASP A 31 -1.40 4.77 23.07
C ASP A 31 -0.88 4.29 24.43
N GLY A 32 0.04 3.30 24.45
CA GLY A 32 0.62 2.72 25.67
C GLY A 32 -0.31 1.74 26.41
N LYS A 33 -1.50 1.44 25.89
CA LYS A 33 -2.49 0.56 26.50
C LYS A 33 -2.60 -0.76 25.74
N ASN A 34 -2.38 -1.89 26.42
CA ASN A 34 -2.62 -3.20 25.84
C ASN A 34 -4.12 -3.47 25.76
N ILE A 35 -4.67 -3.42 24.54
CA ILE A 35 -6.11 -3.59 24.30
C ILE A 35 -6.55 -5.07 24.34
N ALA A 36 -5.60 -6.02 24.28
CA ALA A 36 -5.92 -7.46 24.39
C ALA A 36 -6.39 -7.86 25.80
N THR A 37 -6.01 -7.09 26.83
CA THR A 37 -6.37 -7.36 28.23
C THR A 37 -7.71 -6.73 28.64
N LEU A 38 -8.33 -5.95 27.77
CA LEU A 38 -9.54 -5.22 28.08
C LEU A 38 -10.78 -6.11 28.17
N SER A 39 -11.69 -5.75 29.09
CA SER A 39 -13.03 -6.31 29.13
C SER A 39 -13.82 -5.94 27.85
N GLN A 40 -14.86 -6.70 27.54
CA GLN A 40 -15.71 -6.43 26.37
C GLN A 40 -16.32 -5.01 26.37
N LYS A 41 -16.65 -4.47 27.54
CA LYS A 41 -17.17 -3.11 27.68
C LYS A 41 -16.10 -2.09 27.33
N GLN A 42 -14.91 -2.22 27.90
CA GLN A 42 -13.78 -1.33 27.63
C GLN A 42 -13.32 -1.43 26.15
N LEU A 43 -13.31 -2.63 25.57
CA LEU A 43 -12.95 -2.83 24.18
C LEU A 43 -13.95 -2.17 23.21
N ARG A 44 -15.25 -2.15 23.54
CA ARG A 44 -16.25 -1.40 22.76
C ARG A 44 -15.98 0.11 22.77
N GLU A 45 -15.53 0.66 23.90
CA GLU A 45 -15.13 2.07 24.00
C GLU A 45 -13.89 2.35 23.14
N GLU A 46 -12.85 1.51 23.25
CA GLU A 46 -11.63 1.67 22.43
C GLU A 46 -11.92 1.56 20.92
N ARG A 47 -12.82 0.67 20.50
CA ARG A 47 -13.23 0.54 19.10
C ARG A 47 -13.93 1.77 18.51
N ARG A 48 -14.35 2.73 19.34
CA ARG A 48 -14.79 4.04 18.84
C ARG A 48 -13.64 4.86 18.30
N HIS A 49 -12.42 4.62 18.79
CA HIS A 49 -11.21 5.29 18.38
C HIS A 49 -10.41 4.53 17.31
N ILE A 50 -10.78 3.26 17.07
CA ILE A 50 -10.14 2.40 16.06
C ILE A 50 -11.23 1.94 15.11
N THR A 51 -11.40 2.63 14.01
CA THR A 51 -12.47 2.31 13.04
C THR A 51 -11.92 1.59 11.82
N MET A 52 -12.79 0.86 11.13
CA MET A 52 -12.38 0.01 10.02
C MET A 52 -13.29 0.20 8.81
N ILE A 53 -12.66 0.32 7.65
CA ILE A 53 -13.28 0.23 6.34
C ILE A 53 -12.98 -1.17 5.80
N PHE A 54 -14.03 -1.91 5.45
CA PHE A 54 -13.95 -3.28 4.97
C PHE A 54 -13.92 -3.33 3.44
N GLN A 55 -13.39 -4.39 2.89
CA GLN A 55 -13.30 -4.65 1.45
C GLN A 55 -14.67 -4.53 0.73
N GLY A 56 -15.76 -4.96 1.33
CA GLY A 56 -17.09 -4.98 0.74
C GLY A 56 -18.00 -3.80 1.11
N PHE A 57 -17.47 -2.63 1.54
CA PHE A 57 -18.18 -1.44 2.03
C PHE A 57 -19.02 -1.67 3.29
N ASN A 58 -19.68 -2.81 3.42
CA ASN A 58 -20.52 -3.26 4.55
C ASN A 58 -21.55 -2.20 4.98
N LEU A 59 -22.17 -1.53 4.00
CA LEU A 59 -23.24 -0.58 4.27
C LEU A 59 -24.53 -1.30 4.66
N LEU A 60 -25.31 -0.67 5.54
CA LEU A 60 -26.62 -1.13 5.93
C LEU A 60 -27.58 -0.81 4.75
N MET A 61 -27.92 -1.84 3.97
CA MET A 61 -28.67 -1.69 2.71
C MET A 61 -30.08 -1.10 2.92
N GLN A 62 -30.66 -1.32 4.09
CA GLN A 62 -32.00 -0.81 4.46
C GLN A 62 -31.96 0.60 5.07
N ARG A 63 -30.77 1.20 5.18
CA ARG A 63 -30.58 2.57 5.68
C ARG A 63 -30.02 3.45 4.57
N ASN A 64 -30.51 4.68 4.48
CA ASN A 64 -29.95 5.68 3.57
C ASN A 64 -28.57 6.15 4.02
N CYS A 65 -27.86 6.99 3.22
CA CYS A 65 -26.52 7.49 3.53
C CYS A 65 -26.46 8.14 4.91
N LEU A 66 -27.34 9.07 5.21
CA LEU A 66 -27.37 9.77 6.49
C LEU A 66 -27.47 8.78 7.66
N LYS A 67 -28.40 7.82 7.60
CA LYS A 67 -28.60 6.82 8.65
C LYS A 67 -27.45 5.81 8.74
N ASN A 68 -26.74 5.52 7.64
CA ASN A 68 -25.53 4.72 7.68
C ASN A 68 -24.43 5.42 8.49
N VAL A 69 -24.22 6.72 8.26
CA VAL A 69 -23.20 7.51 8.97
C VAL A 69 -23.62 7.79 10.43
N CYS A 70 -24.92 7.96 10.72
CA CYS A 70 -25.43 8.09 12.09
C CYS A 70 -25.25 6.82 12.92
N PHE A 71 -25.20 5.64 12.32
CA PHE A 71 -25.26 4.38 13.03
C PHE A 71 -24.20 4.19 14.15
N PRO A 72 -22.90 4.47 13.94
CA PRO A 72 -21.92 4.41 15.02
C PRO A 72 -22.21 5.40 16.16
N LEU A 73 -22.75 6.57 15.84
CA LEU A 73 -23.13 7.58 16.84
C LEU A 73 -24.35 7.17 17.64
N GLU A 74 -25.33 6.51 17.00
CA GLU A 74 -26.48 5.89 17.69
C GLU A 74 -26.01 4.84 18.69
N LEU A 75 -25.07 3.97 18.30
CA LEU A 75 -24.47 2.97 19.19
C LEU A 75 -23.68 3.61 20.34
N ALA A 76 -23.08 4.78 20.09
CA ALA A 76 -22.36 5.55 21.10
C ALA A 76 -23.29 6.31 22.06
N GLY A 77 -24.61 6.30 21.84
CA GLY A 77 -25.60 7.01 22.67
C GLY A 77 -25.67 8.52 22.42
N VAL A 78 -25.14 9.00 21.29
CA VAL A 78 -25.20 10.42 20.89
C VAL A 78 -26.64 10.80 20.58
N LYS A 79 -27.05 12.00 20.98
CA LYS A 79 -28.41 12.51 20.72
C LYS A 79 -28.65 12.60 19.20
N LYS A 80 -29.87 12.24 18.77
CA LYS A 80 -30.24 12.16 17.36
C LYS A 80 -29.90 13.43 16.55
N ALA A 81 -30.23 14.60 17.08
CA ALA A 81 -29.96 15.88 16.38
C ALA A 81 -28.47 16.13 16.15
N GLU A 82 -27.64 15.79 17.14
CA GLU A 82 -26.19 15.91 17.08
C GLU A 82 -25.59 14.86 16.10
N ALA A 83 -26.05 13.62 16.16
CA ALA A 83 -25.66 12.56 15.23
C ALA A 83 -26.01 12.92 13.78
N GLU A 84 -27.22 13.47 13.51
CA GLU A 84 -27.61 13.89 12.18
C GLU A 84 -26.80 15.10 11.68
N ALA A 85 -26.48 16.07 12.54
CA ALA A 85 -25.63 17.20 12.20
C ALA A 85 -24.20 16.73 11.80
N ARG A 86 -23.60 15.89 12.62
CA ARG A 86 -22.28 15.31 12.35
C ARG A 86 -22.28 14.46 11.06
N ALA A 87 -23.30 13.65 10.87
CA ALA A 87 -23.40 12.82 9.68
C ALA A 87 -23.53 13.64 8.38
N LYS A 88 -24.25 14.77 8.42
CA LYS A 88 -24.33 15.70 7.27
C LYS A 88 -22.98 16.32 6.96
N GLU A 89 -22.29 16.84 7.96
CA GLU A 89 -20.93 17.39 7.81
C GLU A 89 -19.97 16.37 7.16
N LEU A 90 -19.99 15.11 7.62
CA LEU A 90 -19.13 14.07 7.07
C LEU A 90 -19.52 13.65 5.65
N LEU A 91 -20.79 13.63 5.31
CA LEU A 91 -21.25 13.37 3.94
C LEU A 91 -20.88 14.51 2.99
N GLU A 92 -20.92 15.75 3.45
CA GLU A 92 -20.39 16.90 2.71
C GLU A 92 -18.87 16.79 2.52
N LEU A 93 -18.12 16.44 3.58
CA LEU A 93 -16.66 16.23 3.52
C LEU A 93 -16.25 15.21 2.46
N VAL A 94 -17.01 14.12 2.30
CA VAL A 94 -16.74 13.10 1.28
C VAL A 94 -17.40 13.39 -0.09
N GLY A 95 -18.02 14.58 -0.26
CA GLY A 95 -18.63 15.03 -1.52
C GLY A 95 -19.98 14.36 -1.84
N LEU A 96 -20.76 14.01 -0.82
CA LEU A 96 -22.08 13.36 -0.95
C LEU A 96 -23.20 14.12 -0.21
N GLY A 97 -23.06 15.43 -0.04
CA GLY A 97 -24.06 16.26 0.62
C GLY A 97 -25.44 16.27 -0.08
N ASP A 98 -25.49 16.01 -1.39
CA ASP A 98 -26.73 15.87 -2.18
C ASP A 98 -27.37 14.47 -2.06
N LYS A 99 -26.67 13.47 -1.49
CA LYS A 99 -27.07 12.05 -1.43
C LYS A 99 -27.57 11.59 -0.06
N LEU A 100 -27.89 12.49 0.87
CA LEU A 100 -28.27 12.15 2.25
C LEU A 100 -29.38 11.10 2.35
N LYS A 101 -30.36 11.18 1.45
CA LYS A 101 -31.55 10.31 1.43
C LYS A 101 -31.39 9.08 0.52
N SER A 102 -30.32 9.00 -0.28
CA SER A 102 -30.08 7.89 -1.19
C SER A 102 -29.71 6.61 -0.40
N TYR A 103 -30.17 5.48 -0.91
CA TYR A 103 -29.83 4.16 -0.37
C TYR A 103 -28.60 3.58 -1.06
N PRO A 104 -27.86 2.66 -0.42
CA PRO A 104 -26.64 2.07 -1.00
C PRO A 104 -26.86 1.50 -2.42
N ALA A 105 -28.00 0.86 -2.68
CA ALA A 105 -28.32 0.31 -4.00
C ALA A 105 -28.45 1.36 -5.12
N GLN A 106 -28.58 2.63 -4.78
CA GLN A 106 -28.67 3.76 -5.71
C GLN A 106 -27.33 4.45 -5.97
N LEU A 107 -26.25 3.95 -5.38
CA LEU A 107 -24.93 4.54 -5.40
C LEU A 107 -23.95 3.70 -6.23
N SER A 108 -23.02 4.38 -6.93
CA SER A 108 -21.86 3.69 -7.51
C SER A 108 -20.94 3.10 -6.42
N GLY A 109 -20.07 2.16 -6.77
CA GLY A 109 -19.11 1.59 -5.83
C GLY A 109 -18.24 2.64 -5.12
N GLY A 110 -17.75 3.64 -5.86
CA GLY A 110 -16.99 4.75 -5.28
C GLY A 110 -17.81 5.62 -4.33
N GLN A 111 -19.11 5.84 -4.62
CA GLN A 111 -19.99 6.56 -3.71
C GLN A 111 -20.29 5.74 -2.45
N GLN A 112 -20.50 4.43 -2.58
CA GLN A 112 -20.65 3.54 -1.43
C GLN A 112 -19.42 3.56 -0.54
N GLN A 113 -18.22 3.55 -1.13
CA GLN A 113 -16.96 3.66 -0.40
C GLN A 113 -16.84 5.00 0.34
N ARG A 114 -17.21 6.11 -0.28
CA ARG A 114 -17.26 7.42 0.39
C ARG A 114 -18.22 7.44 1.57
N VAL A 115 -19.38 6.81 1.48
CA VAL A 115 -20.29 6.63 2.64
C VAL A 115 -19.65 5.78 3.73
N ALA A 116 -18.94 4.70 3.38
CA ALA A 116 -18.23 3.87 4.35
C ALA A 116 -17.11 4.64 5.06
N ILE A 117 -16.38 5.50 4.34
CA ILE A 117 -15.38 6.41 4.93
C ILE A 117 -16.05 7.40 5.89
N ALA A 118 -17.12 8.08 5.47
CA ALA A 118 -17.86 9.02 6.33
C ALA A 118 -18.37 8.32 7.61
N ARG A 119 -18.89 7.11 7.48
CA ARG A 119 -19.33 6.30 8.62
C ARG A 119 -18.18 5.96 9.58
N ALA A 120 -17.01 5.61 9.03
CA ALA A 120 -15.83 5.31 9.85
C ALA A 120 -15.31 6.53 10.62
N LEU A 121 -15.50 7.74 10.09
CA LEU A 121 -15.08 8.99 10.73
C LEU A 121 -16.08 9.52 11.77
N ALA A 122 -17.27 8.93 11.88
CA ALA A 122 -18.37 9.46 12.69
C ALA A 122 -17.98 9.64 14.17
N THR A 123 -17.25 8.68 14.74
CA THR A 123 -16.88 8.64 16.16
C THR A 123 -15.57 9.36 16.50
N HIS A 124 -15.04 10.20 15.61
CA HIS A 124 -13.74 10.85 15.76
C HIS A 124 -12.59 9.87 16.07
N PRO A 125 -12.32 8.91 15.15
CA PRO A 125 -11.30 7.91 15.39
C PRO A 125 -9.89 8.53 15.42
N LYS A 126 -8.99 7.89 16.16
CA LYS A 126 -7.55 8.14 16.11
C LYS A 126 -6.86 7.28 15.05
N ILE A 127 -7.41 6.09 14.79
CA ILE A 127 -6.87 5.10 13.85
C ILE A 127 -7.96 4.67 12.88
N LEU A 128 -7.65 4.74 11.59
CA LEU A 128 -8.47 4.25 10.49
C LEU A 128 -7.79 3.05 9.84
N LEU A 129 -8.40 1.89 9.95
CA LEU A 129 -7.96 0.65 9.30
C LEU A 129 -8.68 0.50 7.97
N CYS A 130 -7.94 0.32 6.87
CA CYS A 130 -8.47 0.14 5.53
C CYS A 130 -8.09 -1.26 5.02
N ASP A 131 -9.01 -2.22 5.12
CA ASP A 131 -8.80 -3.59 4.62
C ASP A 131 -9.24 -3.70 3.17
N GLU A 132 -8.27 -3.68 2.26
CA GLU A 132 -8.48 -3.72 0.80
C GLU A 132 -9.58 -2.75 0.31
N ALA A 133 -9.61 -1.56 0.87
CA ALA A 133 -10.69 -0.58 0.70
C ALA A 133 -10.89 -0.09 -0.75
N THR A 134 -10.00 -0.42 -1.67
CA THR A 134 -10.06 -0.01 -3.08
C THR A 134 -10.07 -1.18 -4.06
N SER A 135 -10.02 -2.43 -3.59
CA SER A 135 -9.85 -3.61 -4.46
C SER A 135 -11.02 -3.85 -5.43
N ALA A 136 -12.22 -3.37 -5.09
CA ALA A 136 -13.43 -3.51 -5.91
C ALA A 136 -13.73 -2.28 -6.78
N LEU A 137 -12.80 -1.33 -6.89
CA LEU A 137 -12.98 -0.06 -7.60
C LEU A 137 -12.11 -0.01 -8.86
N ASP A 138 -12.57 0.74 -9.85
CA ASP A 138 -11.75 1.06 -11.03
C ASP A 138 -10.56 1.97 -10.67
N PRO A 139 -9.52 2.04 -11.49
CA PRO A 139 -8.30 2.80 -11.18
C PRO A 139 -8.53 4.29 -10.91
N GLN A 140 -9.42 4.95 -11.64
CA GLN A 140 -9.70 6.37 -11.47
C GLN A 140 -10.44 6.63 -10.15
N THR A 141 -11.42 5.80 -9.82
CA THR A 141 -12.12 5.86 -8.54
C THR A 141 -11.17 5.56 -7.37
N THR A 142 -10.27 4.57 -7.55
CA THR A 142 -9.22 4.26 -6.55
C THR A 142 -8.37 5.48 -6.24
N GLN A 143 -7.85 6.18 -7.24
CA GLN A 143 -7.06 7.40 -7.04
C GLN A 143 -7.84 8.47 -6.27
N SER A 144 -9.12 8.67 -6.62
CA SER A 144 -10.00 9.62 -5.95
C SER A 144 -10.24 9.27 -4.47
N ILE A 145 -10.38 7.98 -4.14
CA ILE A 145 -10.54 7.51 -2.75
C ILE A 145 -9.23 7.65 -1.97
N LEU A 146 -8.07 7.34 -2.57
CA LEU A 146 -6.77 7.50 -1.92
C LEU A 146 -6.46 8.97 -1.63
N SER A 147 -6.77 9.88 -2.57
CA SER A 147 -6.65 11.32 -2.35
C SER A 147 -7.54 11.78 -1.19
N LEU A 148 -8.80 11.32 -1.13
CA LEU A 148 -9.70 11.62 -0.03
C LEU A 148 -9.16 11.13 1.32
N ILE A 149 -8.61 9.92 1.38
CA ILE A 149 -8.02 9.37 2.61
C ILE A 149 -6.81 10.20 3.05
N ARG A 150 -5.98 10.64 2.10
CA ARG A 150 -4.84 11.54 2.39
C ARG A 150 -5.32 12.87 2.94
N ASP A 151 -6.29 13.52 2.30
CA ASP A 151 -6.88 14.78 2.77
C ASP A 151 -7.45 14.66 4.19
N ILE A 152 -8.07 13.52 4.50
CA ILE A 152 -8.59 13.20 5.84
C ILE A 152 -7.45 13.05 6.85
N HIS A 153 -6.39 12.30 6.49
CA HIS A 153 -5.19 12.16 7.32
C HIS A 153 -4.58 13.53 7.65
N ASP A 154 -4.36 14.36 6.63
CA ASP A 154 -3.71 15.67 6.75
C ASP A 154 -4.55 16.65 7.59
N ARG A 155 -5.88 16.65 7.41
CA ARG A 155 -6.79 17.55 8.12
C ARG A 155 -7.09 17.14 9.56
N LEU A 156 -7.23 15.83 9.80
CA LEU A 156 -7.67 15.31 11.08
C LEU A 156 -6.53 14.77 11.95
N GLY A 157 -5.32 14.60 11.41
CA GLY A 157 -4.15 14.06 12.13
C GLY A 157 -4.33 12.62 12.59
N ILE A 158 -5.19 11.83 11.91
CA ILE A 158 -5.46 10.43 12.29
C ILE A 158 -4.40 9.50 11.70
N THR A 159 -4.09 8.42 12.38
CA THR A 159 -3.24 7.35 11.82
C THR A 159 -4.05 6.50 10.85
N VAL A 160 -3.55 6.30 9.63
CA VAL A 160 -4.19 5.44 8.63
C VAL A 160 -3.33 4.20 8.39
N ILE A 161 -3.93 3.02 8.52
CA ILE A 161 -3.30 1.74 8.20
C ILE A 161 -4.02 1.15 6.99
N ILE A 162 -3.30 0.99 5.89
CA ILE A 162 -3.84 0.47 4.62
C ILE A 162 -3.30 -0.94 4.39
N ILE A 163 -4.21 -1.89 4.25
CA ILE A 163 -3.93 -3.26 3.86
C ILE A 163 -4.26 -3.41 2.38
N THR A 164 -3.31 -3.85 1.60
CA THR A 164 -3.49 -4.05 0.16
C THR A 164 -2.50 -5.08 -0.38
N HIS A 165 -2.82 -5.63 -1.54
CA HIS A 165 -1.88 -6.38 -2.37
C HIS A 165 -1.36 -5.54 -3.55
N GLN A 166 -1.82 -4.28 -3.68
CA GLN A 166 -1.44 -3.38 -4.76
C GLN A 166 -0.30 -2.46 -4.33
N MET A 167 0.88 -2.64 -4.93
CA MET A 167 2.06 -1.81 -4.69
C MET A 167 1.78 -0.33 -4.94
N SER A 168 1.08 -0.02 -6.06
CA SER A 168 0.75 1.35 -6.45
C SER A 168 -0.04 2.12 -5.40
N VAL A 169 -0.87 1.45 -4.60
CA VAL A 169 -1.59 2.07 -3.48
C VAL A 169 -0.63 2.48 -2.38
N VAL A 170 0.32 1.59 -2.02
CA VAL A 170 1.32 1.89 -0.99
C VAL A 170 2.25 3.03 -1.43
N GLU A 171 2.71 3.00 -2.68
CA GLU A 171 3.56 4.06 -3.26
C GLU A 171 2.89 5.44 -3.24
N GLN A 172 1.58 5.47 -3.47
CA GLN A 172 0.85 6.73 -3.57
C GLN A 172 0.56 7.39 -2.22
N ILE A 173 0.27 6.62 -1.18
CA ILE A 173 -0.30 7.21 0.04
C ILE A 173 0.49 6.87 1.31
N CYS A 174 1.23 5.75 1.35
CA CYS A 174 1.89 5.32 2.56
C CYS A 174 3.28 5.96 2.73
N THR A 175 3.64 6.28 3.96
CA THR A 175 4.98 6.75 4.33
C THR A 175 5.89 5.61 4.78
N ARG A 176 5.32 4.60 5.43
CA ARG A 176 5.99 3.38 5.89
C ARG A 176 5.24 2.15 5.37
N VAL A 177 5.97 1.05 5.22
CA VAL A 177 5.42 -0.23 4.79
C VAL A 177 5.94 -1.36 5.66
N ALA A 178 5.07 -2.34 5.92
CA ALA A 178 5.45 -3.66 6.43
C ALA A 178 5.06 -4.71 5.38
N ILE A 179 5.98 -5.56 5.01
CA ILE A 179 5.79 -6.66 4.06
C ILE A 179 5.57 -7.94 4.85
N LEU A 180 4.39 -8.53 4.69
CA LEU A 180 4.08 -9.82 5.28
C LEU A 180 4.35 -10.95 4.30
N ASP A 181 4.98 -12.00 4.80
CA ASP A 181 5.18 -13.27 4.11
C ASP A 181 4.97 -14.43 5.09
N ASN A 182 4.09 -15.37 4.73
CA ASN A 182 3.81 -16.57 5.54
C ASN A 182 3.51 -16.27 7.03
N GLY A 183 2.74 -15.22 7.31
CA GLY A 183 2.34 -14.83 8.66
C GLY A 183 3.38 -14.06 9.47
N THR A 184 4.53 -13.74 8.90
CA THR A 184 5.61 -12.98 9.55
C THR A 184 5.87 -11.66 8.83
N VAL A 185 6.42 -10.67 9.54
CA VAL A 185 6.94 -9.45 8.92
C VAL A 185 8.32 -9.76 8.34
N ALA A 186 8.38 -9.85 7.01
CA ALA A 186 9.63 -10.15 6.29
C ALA A 186 10.52 -8.91 6.15
N GLU A 187 9.92 -7.72 6.03
CA GLU A 187 10.65 -6.46 5.93
C GLU A 187 9.74 -5.29 6.31
N GLU A 188 10.30 -4.25 6.94
CA GLU A 188 9.59 -3.02 7.23
C GLU A 188 10.51 -1.80 7.13
N GLY A 189 9.96 -0.65 6.79
CA GLY A 189 10.74 0.59 6.67
C GLY A 189 9.95 1.73 6.03
N ALA A 190 10.68 2.78 5.65
CA ALA A 190 10.11 3.82 4.80
C ALA A 190 9.80 3.24 3.40
N VAL A 191 8.68 3.63 2.80
CA VAL A 191 8.29 3.14 1.46
C VAL A 191 9.40 3.41 0.44
N SER A 192 10.03 4.59 0.49
CA SER A 192 11.13 4.95 -0.40
C SER A 192 12.35 4.05 -0.25
N GLU A 193 12.66 3.57 0.96
CA GLU A 193 13.82 2.70 1.22
C GLU A 193 13.53 1.27 0.80
N VAL A 194 12.42 0.71 1.29
CA VAL A 194 12.04 -0.68 1.01
C VAL A 194 11.83 -0.92 -0.49
N PHE A 195 11.23 0.05 -1.19
CA PHE A 195 10.93 -0.12 -2.60
C PHE A 195 12.10 0.22 -3.53
N SER A 196 13.07 1.00 -3.08
CA SER A 196 14.28 1.27 -3.85
C SER A 196 15.37 0.20 -3.68
N ALA A 197 15.45 -0.42 -2.51
CA ALA A 197 16.47 -1.41 -2.17
C ALA A 197 15.91 -2.53 -1.29
N PRO A 198 14.94 -3.33 -1.81
CA PRO A 198 14.32 -4.40 -1.04
C PRO A 198 15.37 -5.44 -0.62
N GLN A 199 15.39 -5.80 0.66
CA GLN A 199 16.36 -6.73 1.21
C GLN A 199 15.81 -8.16 1.24
N SER A 200 14.57 -8.33 1.70
CA SER A 200 13.97 -9.65 1.81
C SER A 200 13.55 -10.21 0.45
N GLN A 201 13.51 -11.53 0.34
CA GLN A 201 13.00 -12.21 -0.85
C GLN A 201 11.53 -11.86 -1.12
N ALA A 202 10.72 -11.73 -0.07
CA ALA A 202 9.33 -11.33 -0.18
C ALA A 202 9.18 -9.91 -0.76
N ALA A 203 10.01 -8.96 -0.31
CA ALA A 203 10.03 -7.60 -0.84
C ALA A 203 10.48 -7.59 -2.30
N LYS A 204 11.53 -8.32 -2.66
CA LYS A 204 12.02 -8.43 -4.03
C LYS A 204 10.97 -8.97 -4.98
N ARG A 205 10.21 -10.00 -4.59
CA ARG A 205 9.10 -10.54 -5.40
C ARG A 205 7.99 -9.53 -5.64
N LEU A 206 7.69 -8.69 -4.64
CA LEU A 206 6.65 -7.67 -4.75
C LEU A 206 7.10 -6.47 -5.57
N VAL A 207 8.32 -6.00 -5.35
CA VAL A 207 8.86 -4.80 -6.00
C VAL A 207 9.24 -5.07 -7.45
N TYR A 208 9.71 -6.28 -7.76
CA TYR A 208 10.19 -6.70 -9.08
C TYR A 208 9.41 -7.89 -9.64
N PRO A 209 8.07 -7.81 -9.83
CA PRO A 209 7.26 -8.96 -10.25
C PRO A 209 7.71 -9.53 -11.62
N ASP A 210 8.09 -8.67 -12.56
CA ASP A 210 8.51 -9.06 -13.92
C ASP A 210 9.98 -9.51 -13.99
N GLY A 211 10.76 -9.21 -12.98
CA GLY A 211 12.20 -9.44 -13.00
C GLY A 211 12.68 -10.65 -12.20
N TYR A 212 11.78 -11.32 -11.49
CA TYR A 212 12.15 -12.50 -10.71
C TYR A 212 12.12 -13.78 -11.54
N ASP A 213 11.19 -13.85 -12.51
CA ASP A 213 11.01 -15.05 -13.36
C ASP A 213 11.66 -14.93 -14.76
N THR A 214 12.09 -13.72 -15.18
CA THR A 214 12.63 -13.50 -16.54
C THR A 214 14.06 -14.01 -16.73
N ALA A 215 14.78 -14.37 -15.68
CA ALA A 215 16.08 -15.04 -15.83
C ALA A 215 15.95 -16.39 -16.55
N ALA A 216 14.76 -16.98 -16.58
CA ALA A 216 14.48 -18.22 -17.35
C ALA A 216 14.30 -17.99 -18.86
N ALA A 217 14.13 -16.73 -19.29
CA ALA A 217 13.88 -16.39 -20.71
C ALA A 217 15.12 -16.03 -21.51
N VAL A 218 16.31 -16.05 -20.88
CA VAL A 218 17.58 -15.72 -21.57
C VAL A 218 18.16 -16.99 -22.17
N SER A 219 18.11 -17.06 -23.49
CA SER A 219 18.77 -18.12 -24.26
C SER A 219 20.18 -17.69 -24.64
N GLY A 220 21.20 -18.46 -24.26
CA GLY A 220 22.58 -18.26 -24.70
C GLY A 220 23.55 -17.85 -23.61
N ASP A 221 24.67 -17.25 -24.00
CA ASP A 221 25.80 -16.84 -23.15
C ASP A 221 25.61 -15.43 -22.55
N GLU A 222 24.33 -15.03 -22.35
CA GLU A 222 24.00 -13.74 -21.72
C GLU A 222 23.88 -13.87 -20.20
N THR A 223 24.47 -12.93 -19.48
CA THR A 223 24.29 -12.79 -18.03
C THR A 223 23.33 -11.63 -17.76
N VAL A 224 22.32 -11.88 -16.92
CA VAL A 224 21.33 -10.86 -16.57
C VAL A 224 21.79 -10.05 -15.38
N ILE A 225 21.75 -8.73 -15.53
CA ILE A 225 21.97 -7.79 -14.42
C ILE A 225 20.74 -6.91 -14.21
N ARG A 226 20.45 -6.60 -12.97
CA ARG A 226 19.41 -5.62 -12.57
C ARG A 226 20.09 -4.31 -12.24
N VAL A 227 19.59 -3.23 -12.83
CA VAL A 227 20.01 -1.86 -12.56
C VAL A 227 18.85 -1.11 -11.95
N VAL A 228 19.01 -0.63 -10.71
CA VAL A 228 17.99 0.15 -10.00
C VAL A 228 18.44 1.60 -9.92
N PHE A 229 17.55 2.52 -10.31
CA PHE A 229 17.77 3.95 -10.30
C PHE A 229 17.06 4.60 -9.12
N ASN A 230 17.78 5.38 -8.31
CA ASN A 230 17.25 6.10 -7.17
C ASN A 230 17.34 7.61 -7.40
N GLY A 231 16.22 8.21 -7.87
CA GLY A 231 16.11 9.67 -8.05
C GLY A 231 16.16 10.16 -9.49
N ALA A 232 15.69 11.38 -9.71
CA ALA A 232 15.48 11.97 -11.02
C ALA A 232 16.77 12.09 -11.87
N GLY A 233 17.91 12.34 -11.26
CA GLY A 233 19.19 12.45 -11.98
C GLY A 233 19.63 11.13 -12.61
N ALA A 234 19.44 10.01 -11.90
CA ALA A 234 19.80 8.70 -12.41
C ALA A 234 18.88 8.23 -13.56
N THR A 235 17.59 8.59 -13.53
CA THR A 235 16.62 8.22 -14.57
C THR A 235 16.81 9.00 -15.87
N GLN A 236 17.50 10.14 -15.86
CA GLN A 236 17.79 10.97 -17.03
C GLN A 236 19.15 10.63 -17.68
N THR A 237 19.97 9.83 -17.03
CA THR A 237 21.30 9.46 -17.55
C THR A 237 21.18 8.36 -18.59
N PRO A 238 21.76 8.52 -19.80
CA PRO A 238 21.69 7.51 -20.86
C PRO A 238 22.68 6.36 -20.61
N LEU A 239 22.45 5.59 -19.54
CA LEU A 239 23.38 4.59 -19.01
C LEU A 239 23.85 3.55 -20.02
N ILE A 240 22.92 3.01 -20.81
CA ILE A 240 23.23 1.97 -21.80
C ILE A 240 24.14 2.54 -22.89
N ALA A 241 23.83 3.76 -23.34
CA ALA A 241 24.65 4.42 -24.37
C ALA A 241 26.07 4.75 -23.85
N GLN A 242 26.16 5.25 -22.60
CA GLN A 242 27.46 5.53 -21.97
C GLN A 242 28.29 4.24 -21.79
N MET A 243 27.68 3.18 -21.25
CA MET A 243 28.33 1.89 -21.10
C MET A 243 28.82 1.31 -22.43
N ALA A 244 28.02 1.44 -23.49
CA ALA A 244 28.42 0.98 -24.83
C ALA A 244 29.58 1.80 -25.40
N MET A 245 29.55 3.15 -25.27
CA MET A 245 30.58 4.02 -25.80
C MET A 245 31.89 3.99 -25.00
N GLU A 246 31.82 3.93 -23.69
CA GLU A 246 33.00 4.06 -22.81
C GLU A 246 33.64 2.72 -22.48
N GLN A 247 32.84 1.67 -22.35
CA GLN A 247 33.32 0.35 -21.96
C GLN A 247 33.26 -0.69 -23.09
N ASN A 248 32.67 -0.31 -24.25
CA ASN A 248 32.43 -1.23 -25.37
C ASN A 248 31.62 -2.48 -24.96
N ILE A 249 30.63 -2.28 -24.05
CA ILE A 249 29.74 -3.33 -23.55
C ILE A 249 28.35 -3.08 -24.11
N ALA A 250 27.87 -3.97 -24.97
CA ALA A 250 26.51 -3.98 -25.46
C ALA A 250 25.57 -4.57 -24.36
N ALA A 251 24.31 -4.13 -24.34
CA ALA A 251 23.30 -4.67 -23.47
C ALA A 251 21.95 -4.73 -24.19
N SER A 252 21.24 -5.82 -23.98
CA SER A 252 19.84 -5.98 -24.36
C SER A 252 18.94 -5.52 -23.23
N ILE A 253 17.88 -4.74 -23.50
CA ILE A 253 16.87 -4.40 -22.50
C ILE A 253 15.85 -5.53 -22.45
N LEU A 254 15.83 -6.29 -21.38
CA LEU A 254 14.88 -7.38 -21.15
C LEU A 254 13.57 -6.87 -20.53
N SER A 255 13.71 -5.94 -19.59
CA SER A 255 12.58 -5.24 -18.97
C SER A 255 13.05 -3.88 -18.48
N ALA A 256 12.16 -2.88 -18.51
CA ALA A 256 12.43 -1.57 -17.92
C ALA A 256 11.12 -0.97 -17.38
N SER A 257 11.17 -0.45 -16.16
CA SER A 257 10.06 0.28 -15.58
C SER A 257 10.55 1.50 -14.80
N THR A 258 9.76 2.57 -14.85
CA THR A 258 10.01 3.78 -14.06
C THR A 258 8.76 4.12 -13.28
N ARG A 259 8.91 4.46 -12.00
CA ARG A 259 7.83 4.81 -11.08
C ARG A 259 8.19 6.08 -10.34
N SER A 260 7.19 6.82 -9.88
CA SER A 260 7.36 7.97 -9.00
C SER A 260 6.85 7.60 -7.60
N ILE A 261 7.69 7.78 -6.58
CA ILE A 261 7.34 7.59 -5.18
C ILE A 261 7.53 8.95 -4.50
N GLY A 262 6.41 9.63 -4.17
CA GLY A 262 6.46 11.04 -3.80
C GLY A 262 7.03 11.89 -4.94
N ASP A 263 8.01 12.73 -4.63
CA ASP A 263 8.67 13.63 -5.62
C ASP A 263 9.92 13.02 -6.28
N LYS A 264 10.21 11.75 -6.02
CA LYS A 264 11.39 11.07 -6.55
C LYS A 264 11.00 10.02 -7.58
N ALA A 265 11.72 10.02 -8.69
CA ALA A 265 11.61 8.99 -9.72
C ALA A 265 12.52 7.80 -9.35
N TYR A 266 11.96 6.61 -9.43
CA TYR A 266 12.66 5.33 -9.26
C TYR A 266 12.45 4.51 -10.50
N GLY A 267 13.45 3.75 -10.89
CA GLY A 267 13.34 2.84 -12.03
C GLY A 267 14.13 1.57 -11.79
N ASN A 268 13.71 0.52 -12.44
CA ASN A 268 14.51 -0.68 -12.55
C ASN A 268 14.62 -1.09 -14.02
N MET A 269 15.72 -1.71 -14.36
CA MET A 269 16.00 -2.22 -15.69
C MET A 269 16.68 -3.59 -15.57
N LEU A 270 16.22 -4.56 -16.33
CA LEU A 270 16.91 -5.81 -16.51
C LEU A 270 17.65 -5.75 -17.84
N LEU A 271 18.93 -5.96 -17.77
CA LEU A 271 19.82 -5.94 -18.92
C LEU A 271 20.44 -7.33 -19.14
N GLY A 272 20.36 -7.84 -20.35
CA GLY A 272 21.13 -8.98 -20.82
C GLY A 272 22.49 -8.50 -21.31
N ILE A 273 23.56 -8.99 -20.70
CA ILE A 273 24.95 -8.68 -21.07
C ILE A 273 25.54 -9.87 -21.81
N PRO A 274 25.83 -9.75 -23.12
CA PRO A 274 26.47 -10.79 -23.88
C PRO A 274 27.94 -10.96 -23.48
N GLY A 275 28.50 -12.17 -23.68
CA GLY A 275 29.91 -12.48 -23.37
C GLY A 275 30.13 -12.98 -21.93
N GLY A 276 29.06 -13.48 -21.28
CA GLY A 276 29.12 -14.22 -20.04
C GLY A 276 29.53 -13.39 -18.81
N LYS A 277 29.84 -14.10 -17.72
CA LYS A 277 30.09 -13.50 -16.40
C LYS A 277 31.20 -12.44 -16.36
N GLN A 278 32.21 -12.56 -17.21
CA GLN A 278 33.32 -11.59 -17.23
C GLN A 278 32.87 -10.22 -17.74
N GLN A 279 32.06 -10.16 -18.80
CA GLN A 279 31.50 -8.92 -19.31
C GLN A 279 30.49 -8.32 -18.36
N ALA A 280 29.64 -9.16 -17.76
CA ALA A 280 28.68 -8.73 -16.74
C ALA A 280 29.38 -8.12 -15.52
N ALA A 281 30.47 -8.71 -15.03
CA ALA A 281 31.27 -8.17 -13.92
C ALA A 281 31.83 -6.77 -14.26
N LYS A 282 32.30 -6.55 -15.48
CA LYS A 282 32.75 -5.22 -15.94
C LYS A 282 31.62 -4.22 -15.98
N ALA A 283 30.44 -4.61 -16.52
CA ALA A 283 29.26 -3.78 -16.55
C ALA A 283 28.80 -3.38 -15.13
N ILE A 284 28.76 -4.33 -14.20
CA ILE A 284 28.42 -4.09 -12.78
C ILE A 284 29.42 -3.11 -12.16
N ALA A 285 30.72 -3.34 -12.33
CA ALA A 285 31.76 -2.48 -11.79
C ALA A 285 31.68 -1.04 -12.31
N TYR A 286 31.39 -0.86 -13.60
CA TYR A 286 31.22 0.45 -14.22
C TYR A 286 29.96 1.16 -13.70
N LEU A 287 28.80 0.50 -13.77
CA LEU A 287 27.52 1.09 -13.38
C LEU A 287 27.43 1.38 -11.86
N SER A 288 28.08 0.57 -11.02
CA SER A 288 28.13 0.78 -9.56
C SER A 288 28.93 2.02 -9.12
N GLN A 289 29.73 2.60 -10.01
CA GLN A 289 30.43 3.87 -9.74
C GLN A 289 29.54 5.09 -9.94
N MET A 290 28.39 4.92 -10.59
CA MET A 290 27.47 6.02 -10.85
C MET A 290 26.62 6.34 -9.62
N PRO A 291 26.38 7.63 -9.30
CA PRO A 291 25.61 8.01 -8.14
C PRO A 291 24.16 7.55 -8.26
N ASN A 292 23.61 7.06 -7.15
CA ASN A 292 22.19 6.63 -7.06
C ASN A 292 21.82 5.45 -7.99
N ILE A 293 22.76 4.62 -8.34
CA ILE A 293 22.55 3.39 -9.10
C ILE A 293 22.98 2.20 -8.25
N LEU A 294 22.10 1.22 -8.14
CA LEU A 294 22.39 -0.09 -7.56
C LEU A 294 22.35 -1.12 -8.67
N VAL A 295 23.36 -2.01 -8.69
CA VAL A 295 23.45 -3.07 -9.69
C VAL A 295 23.65 -4.41 -9.01
N GLU A 296 22.87 -5.41 -9.40
CA GLU A 296 23.03 -6.79 -8.92
C GLU A 296 22.96 -7.78 -10.07
N GLU A 297 23.72 -8.87 -9.99
CA GLU A 297 23.58 -10.01 -10.92
C GLU A 297 22.33 -10.79 -10.52
N VAL A 298 21.47 -11.05 -11.51
CA VAL A 298 20.25 -11.87 -11.31
C VAL A 298 20.62 -13.32 -11.57
N GLN A 299 20.61 -14.13 -10.51
CA GLN A 299 20.85 -15.56 -10.65
C GLN A 299 19.54 -16.24 -11.10
N PRO A 300 19.58 -17.16 -12.08
CA PRO A 300 18.44 -18.01 -12.38
C PRO A 300 18.09 -18.85 -11.14
N HIS A 301 16.81 -18.90 -10.76
CA HIS A 301 16.38 -19.81 -9.71
C HIS A 301 16.69 -21.26 -10.12
N ALA A 302 17.46 -21.96 -9.32
CA ALA A 302 17.46 -23.42 -9.35
C ALA A 302 16.07 -23.87 -8.83
N GLU A 303 15.34 -24.65 -9.65
CA GLU A 303 14.10 -25.31 -9.29
C GLU A 303 14.23 -26.17 -8.02
#